data_8fa9c312286d4d597f7f32f392d64dea
#
_entry.id   8fa9c312286d4d597f7f32f392d64dea
#
_cell.length_a   1.000
_cell.length_b   1.000
_cell.length_c   1.000
_cell.angle_alpha   90.00
_cell.angle_beta   90.00
_cell.angle_gamma   90.00
#
_symmetry.space_group_name_H-M   'P 1'
#
loop_
_entity.id
_entity.type
_entity.pdbx_description
1 polymer ?
#
loop_
_entity_poly.entity_id
_entity_poly.type
_entity_poly.pdbx_seq_one_letter_code
_entity_poly.pdbx_strand_id
1 'polypeptide(L)'
;KKNKVYYYNLTQRNTDLYKNFIEEDIKSVAKFVMSIAKYIDLNLKAKYIENEIKSQFSFYYYHYYNSQIAWMKMWQKEIKDVDLIFITIQALIPTLKTTEKNNKNRNIVDDQNIHSYIGKGTPEYKKRPGTINASSVSDVSGIPRATCIRKLQKLVKLGMLDKEVNT
;
A
#
# COMPACT_ATOMS: atom_id res chain seq x y z
N LYS A 1 17.16 11.09 -35.09
CA LYS A 1 16.09 10.19 -34.63
C LYS A 1 14.92 11.05 -34.21
N LYS A 2 13.74 10.92 -34.88
CA LYS A 2 12.52 11.62 -34.46
C LYS A 2 12.08 11.00 -33.13
N ASN A 3 12.00 11.81 -32.07
CA ASN A 3 11.42 11.36 -30.79
C ASN A 3 9.94 11.06 -31.02
N LYS A 4 9.51 9.83 -30.71
CA LYS A 4 8.10 9.47 -30.70
C LYS A 4 7.47 10.07 -29.45
N VAL A 5 6.38 10.80 -29.61
CA VAL A 5 5.60 11.37 -28.52
C VAL A 5 4.29 10.58 -28.43
N TYR A 6 3.97 10.15 -27.22
CA TYR A 6 2.75 9.38 -26.93
C TYR A 6 1.79 10.25 -26.12
N TYR A 7 0.52 10.25 -26.51
CA TYR A 7 -0.55 10.93 -25.81
C TYR A 7 -1.54 9.92 -25.25
N TYR A 8 -2.15 10.28 -24.15
CA TYR A 8 -3.22 9.49 -23.58
C TYR A 8 -4.43 9.53 -24.54
N ASN A 9 -4.86 8.37 -25.03
CA ASN A 9 -5.99 8.27 -25.94
C ASN A 9 -7.22 7.76 -25.19
N LEU A 10 -8.20 8.64 -24.99
CA LEU A 10 -9.50 8.33 -24.40
C LEU A 10 -10.48 7.90 -25.50
N THR A 11 -10.30 6.68 -26.05
CA THR A 11 -11.36 6.07 -26.85
C THR A 11 -12.55 5.74 -25.97
N GLN A 12 -13.77 5.64 -26.57
CA GLN A 12 -14.98 5.34 -25.78
C GLN A 12 -14.82 4.07 -24.90
N ARG A 13 -14.24 3.02 -25.44
CA ARG A 13 -13.96 1.76 -24.72
C ARG A 13 -13.00 1.97 -23.54
N ASN A 14 -11.94 2.73 -23.77
CA ASN A 14 -10.95 3.03 -22.73
C ASN A 14 -11.53 4.03 -21.71
N THR A 15 -12.46 4.89 -22.12
CA THR A 15 -13.13 5.84 -21.22
C THR A 15 -13.96 5.13 -20.17
N ASP A 16 -14.73 4.09 -20.52
CA ASP A 16 -15.54 3.34 -19.56
C ASP A 16 -14.68 2.57 -18.55
N LEU A 17 -13.62 1.91 -19.03
CA LEU A 17 -12.66 1.24 -18.17
C LEU A 17 -11.99 2.24 -17.21
N TYR A 18 -11.57 3.37 -17.73
CA TYR A 18 -10.90 4.41 -16.96
C TYR A 18 -11.84 5.07 -15.95
N LYS A 19 -13.09 5.31 -16.35
CA LYS A 19 -14.12 5.86 -15.47
C LYS A 19 -14.38 4.94 -14.27
N ASN A 20 -14.58 3.64 -14.52
CA ASN A 20 -14.79 2.66 -13.45
C ASN A 20 -13.59 2.59 -12.51
N PHE A 21 -12.37 2.59 -13.07
CA PHE A 21 -11.14 2.60 -12.28
C PHE A 21 -11.06 3.85 -11.39
N ILE A 22 -11.32 5.04 -11.95
CA ILE A 22 -11.27 6.30 -11.19
C ILE A 22 -12.34 6.33 -10.09
N GLU A 23 -13.55 5.84 -10.34
CA GLU A 23 -14.60 5.81 -9.34
C GLU A 23 -14.22 4.92 -8.13
N GLU A 24 -13.62 3.76 -8.37
CA GLU A 24 -13.14 2.89 -7.29
C GLU A 24 -11.93 3.48 -6.56
N ASP A 25 -11.03 4.12 -7.29
CA ASP A 25 -9.87 4.79 -6.72
C ASP A 25 -10.29 5.97 -5.82
N ILE A 26 -11.24 6.81 -6.27
CA ILE A 26 -11.83 7.89 -5.46
C ILE A 26 -12.42 7.36 -4.15
N LYS A 27 -13.17 6.26 -4.20
CA LYS A 27 -13.72 5.63 -2.99
C LYS A 27 -12.62 5.15 -2.04
N SER A 28 -11.55 4.59 -2.59
CA SER A 28 -10.39 4.12 -1.81
C SER A 28 -9.66 5.29 -1.14
N VAL A 29 -9.39 6.36 -1.89
CA VAL A 29 -8.77 7.59 -1.37
C VAL A 29 -9.66 8.23 -0.31
N ALA A 30 -10.97 8.31 -0.53
CA ALA A 30 -11.91 8.86 0.46
C ALA A 30 -11.91 8.07 1.77
N LYS A 31 -11.86 6.74 1.71
CA LYS A 31 -11.72 5.88 2.89
C LYS A 31 -10.41 6.13 3.63
N PHE A 32 -9.32 6.30 2.91
CA PHE A 32 -8.01 6.61 3.49
C PHE A 32 -8.04 7.97 4.20
N VAL A 33 -8.52 9.02 3.54
CA VAL A 33 -8.66 10.37 4.14
C VAL A 33 -9.56 10.34 5.37
N MET A 34 -10.69 9.63 5.32
CA MET A 34 -11.60 9.46 6.45
C MET A 34 -10.90 8.76 7.64
N SER A 35 -10.06 7.77 7.34
CA SER A 35 -9.30 7.07 8.40
C SER A 35 -8.32 8.00 9.10
N ILE A 36 -7.62 8.87 8.35
CA ILE A 36 -6.72 9.88 8.92
C ILE A 36 -7.52 10.94 9.68
N ALA A 37 -8.60 11.46 9.10
CA ALA A 37 -9.44 12.49 9.70
C ALA A 37 -9.93 12.09 11.11
N LYS A 38 -10.23 10.81 11.29
CA LYS A 38 -10.63 10.27 12.60
C LYS A 38 -9.55 10.40 13.66
N TYR A 39 -8.27 10.34 13.31
CA TYR A 39 -7.16 10.50 14.26
C TYR A 39 -6.88 11.95 14.66
N ILE A 40 -7.35 12.91 13.86
CA ILE A 40 -7.20 14.34 14.11
C ILE A 40 -8.54 14.98 14.49
N ASP A 41 -9.47 14.18 15.03
CA ASP A 41 -10.80 14.59 15.51
C ASP A 41 -11.67 15.32 14.46
N LEU A 42 -11.42 15.11 13.18
CA LEU A 42 -12.26 15.61 12.11
C LEU A 42 -13.34 14.58 11.76
N ASN A 43 -14.59 14.93 11.99
CA ASN A 43 -15.72 14.07 11.64
C ASN A 43 -16.16 14.28 10.18
N LEU A 44 -15.43 13.70 9.26
CA LEU A 44 -15.70 13.78 7.82
C LEU A 44 -16.50 12.56 7.35
N LYS A 45 -17.50 12.80 6.50
CA LYS A 45 -18.28 11.73 5.86
C LYS A 45 -17.64 11.35 4.53
N ALA A 46 -17.53 10.05 4.23
CA ALA A 46 -16.95 9.54 2.98
C ALA A 46 -17.57 10.20 1.75
N LYS A 47 -18.89 10.36 1.72
CA LYS A 47 -19.62 10.99 0.61
C LYS A 47 -19.22 12.46 0.38
N TYR A 48 -18.93 13.19 1.45
CA TYR A 48 -18.43 14.56 1.32
C TYR A 48 -17.04 14.57 0.68
N ILE A 49 -16.14 13.71 1.13
CA ILE A 49 -14.79 13.60 0.58
C ILE A 49 -14.83 13.18 -0.90
N GLU A 50 -15.66 12.19 -1.25
CA GLU A 50 -15.84 11.77 -2.64
C GLU A 50 -16.29 12.91 -3.53
N ASN A 51 -17.29 13.68 -3.09
CA ASN A 51 -17.80 14.81 -3.84
C ASN A 51 -16.76 15.91 -4.00
N GLU A 52 -16.00 16.21 -2.94
CA GLU A 52 -14.92 17.19 -2.98
C GLU A 52 -13.83 16.78 -3.97
N ILE A 53 -13.38 15.52 -3.93
CA ILE A 53 -12.39 14.99 -4.88
C ILE A 53 -12.93 15.09 -6.32
N LYS A 54 -14.21 14.77 -6.56
CA LYS A 54 -14.82 14.87 -7.89
C LYS A 54 -14.92 16.30 -8.39
N SER A 55 -15.22 17.26 -7.51
CA SER A 55 -15.36 18.68 -7.89
C SER A 55 -14.03 19.32 -8.27
N GLN A 56 -12.92 18.87 -7.69
CA GLN A 56 -11.56 19.38 -7.93
C GLN A 56 -10.62 18.26 -8.38
N PHE A 57 -11.12 17.36 -9.23
CA PHE A 57 -10.45 16.12 -9.61
C PHE A 57 -9.00 16.32 -10.05
N SER A 58 -8.74 17.25 -10.98
CA SER A 58 -7.40 17.48 -11.52
C SER A 58 -6.41 17.92 -10.45
N PHE A 59 -6.84 18.73 -9.49
CA PHE A 59 -6.01 19.19 -8.39
C PHE A 59 -5.62 18.01 -7.48
N TYR A 60 -6.60 17.28 -6.97
CA TYR A 60 -6.33 16.17 -6.04
C TYR A 60 -5.51 15.07 -6.70
N TYR A 61 -5.86 14.68 -7.94
CA TYR A 61 -5.17 13.60 -8.62
C TYR A 61 -3.77 13.98 -9.10
N TYR A 62 -3.52 15.23 -9.44
CA TYR A 62 -2.16 15.70 -9.69
C TYR A 62 -1.25 15.48 -8.48
N HIS A 63 -1.67 15.89 -7.30
CA HIS A 63 -0.87 15.72 -6.08
C HIS A 63 -0.79 14.26 -5.63
N TYR A 64 -1.89 13.53 -5.71
CA TYR A 64 -1.96 12.11 -5.39
C TYR A 64 -0.99 11.30 -6.25
N TYR A 65 -1.06 11.40 -7.56
CA TYR A 65 -0.16 10.65 -8.44
C TYR A 65 1.29 11.08 -8.33
N ASN A 66 1.60 12.34 -8.09
CA ASN A 66 2.97 12.76 -7.82
C ASN A 66 3.52 12.09 -6.54
N SER A 67 2.73 11.98 -5.49
CA SER A 67 3.12 11.27 -4.27
C SER A 67 3.33 9.78 -4.52
N GLN A 68 2.44 9.13 -5.29
CA GLN A 68 2.57 7.73 -5.66
C GLN A 68 3.83 7.47 -6.51
N ILE A 69 4.12 8.33 -7.48
CA ILE A 69 5.33 8.23 -8.30
C ILE A 69 6.60 8.39 -7.45
N ALA A 70 6.63 9.36 -6.54
CA ALA A 70 7.76 9.57 -5.64
C ALA A 70 8.00 8.33 -4.76
N TRP A 71 6.92 7.77 -4.20
CA TRP A 71 6.96 6.56 -3.40
C TRP A 71 7.43 5.35 -4.21
N MET A 72 6.88 5.13 -5.41
CA MET A 72 7.30 4.04 -6.30
C MET A 72 8.76 4.15 -6.72
N LYS A 73 9.24 5.37 -7.01
CA LYS A 73 10.66 5.60 -7.34
C LYS A 73 11.60 5.21 -6.20
N MET A 74 11.22 5.52 -4.96
CA MET A 74 11.99 5.13 -3.77
C MET A 74 12.11 3.59 -3.69
N TRP A 75 11.00 2.87 -3.79
CA TRP A 75 10.99 1.42 -3.75
C TRP A 75 11.74 0.80 -4.93
N GLN A 76 11.55 1.33 -6.15
CA GLN A 76 12.20 0.80 -7.34
C GLN A 76 13.73 0.96 -7.30
N LYS A 77 14.22 2.02 -6.67
CA LYS A 77 15.66 2.23 -6.46
C LYS A 77 16.29 1.06 -5.67
N GLU A 78 15.59 0.57 -4.65
CA GLU A 78 16.10 -0.48 -3.75
C GLU A 78 15.78 -1.90 -4.27
N ILE A 79 14.56 -2.12 -4.70
CA ILE A 79 14.05 -3.48 -5.01
C ILE A 79 14.15 -3.83 -6.50
N LYS A 80 14.00 -2.85 -7.41
CA LYS A 80 14.07 -3.00 -8.89
C LYS A 80 13.13 -4.05 -9.50
N ASP A 81 12.02 -4.35 -8.83
CA ASP A 81 11.11 -5.43 -9.20
C ASP A 81 9.69 -5.11 -8.67
N VAL A 82 8.78 -4.74 -9.57
CA VAL A 82 7.44 -4.25 -9.21
C VAL A 82 6.62 -5.32 -8.51
N ASP A 83 6.68 -6.58 -8.96
CA ASP A 83 5.97 -7.68 -8.29
C ASP A 83 6.49 -7.87 -6.86
N LEU A 84 7.81 -7.73 -6.68
CA LEU A 84 8.43 -7.86 -5.37
C LEU A 84 8.01 -6.74 -4.44
N ILE A 85 7.90 -5.49 -4.95
CA ILE A 85 7.37 -4.35 -4.20
C ILE A 85 5.94 -4.65 -3.75
N PHE A 86 5.09 -5.10 -4.67
CA PHE A 86 3.69 -5.41 -4.39
C PHE A 86 3.55 -6.51 -3.32
N ILE A 87 4.32 -7.59 -3.43
CA ILE A 87 4.35 -8.68 -2.45
C ILE A 87 4.85 -8.19 -1.09
N THR A 88 5.84 -7.29 -1.05
CA THR A 88 6.34 -6.68 0.19
C THR A 88 5.25 -5.89 0.90
N ILE A 89 4.48 -5.09 0.15
CA ILE A 89 3.36 -4.33 0.71
C ILE A 89 2.30 -5.27 1.27
N GLN A 90 1.94 -6.32 0.53
CA GLN A 90 0.98 -7.33 1.00
C GLN A 90 1.45 -8.03 2.29
N ALA A 91 2.75 -8.25 2.44
CA ALA A 91 3.33 -8.80 3.66
C ALA A 91 3.28 -7.81 4.84
N LEU A 92 3.42 -6.51 4.54
CA LEU A 92 3.45 -5.45 5.56
C LEU A 92 2.05 -5.18 6.15
N ILE A 93 0.98 -5.28 5.36
CA ILE A 93 -0.39 -4.95 5.77
C ILE A 93 -0.83 -5.71 7.04
N PRO A 94 -0.69 -7.05 7.16
CA PRO A 94 -1.06 -7.78 8.37
C PRO A 94 -0.25 -7.34 9.59
N THR A 95 1.02 -7.02 9.39
CA THR A 95 1.91 -6.52 10.45
C THR A 95 1.41 -5.17 10.98
N LEU A 96 1.14 -4.21 10.07
CA LEU A 96 0.61 -2.89 10.43
C LEU A 96 -0.74 -3.01 11.14
N LYS A 97 -1.64 -3.87 10.67
CA LYS A 97 -2.94 -4.10 11.30
C LYS A 97 -2.83 -4.65 12.72
N THR A 98 -1.87 -5.53 12.96
CA THR A 98 -1.61 -6.09 14.30
C THR A 98 -1.02 -5.02 15.21
N THR A 99 -0.08 -4.23 14.70
CA THR A 99 0.51 -3.10 15.43
C THR A 99 -0.54 -2.07 15.81
N GLU A 100 -1.43 -1.70 14.88
CA GLU A 100 -2.54 -0.78 15.16
C GLU A 100 -3.43 -1.28 16.30
N LYS A 101 -3.80 -2.57 16.28
CA LYS A 101 -4.63 -3.16 17.34
C LYS A 101 -3.94 -3.11 18.71
N ASN A 102 -2.64 -3.36 18.75
CA ASN A 102 -1.86 -3.35 20.00
C ASN A 102 -1.65 -1.92 20.53
N ASN A 103 -1.61 -0.93 19.63
CA ASN A 103 -1.38 0.47 19.99
C ASN A 103 -2.63 1.23 20.42
N LYS A 104 -3.84 0.72 20.15
CA LYS A 104 -5.09 1.36 20.61
C LYS A 104 -5.15 1.58 22.12
N ASN A 105 -4.32 0.88 22.89
CA ASN A 105 -4.22 1.01 24.34
C ASN A 105 -3.02 1.86 24.81
N ARG A 106 -2.26 2.47 23.89
CA ARG A 106 -1.11 3.29 24.21
C ARG A 106 -1.28 4.65 23.57
N ASN A 107 -1.36 5.69 24.39
CA ASN A 107 -1.22 7.09 23.93
C ASN A 107 0.23 7.28 23.45
N ILE A 108 0.51 6.90 22.21
CA ILE A 108 1.85 7.04 21.65
C ILE A 108 1.83 8.20 20.66
N VAL A 109 2.13 9.36 21.16
CA VAL A 109 2.73 10.46 20.40
C VAL A 109 4.16 10.57 20.89
N ASP A 110 5.02 9.65 20.47
CA ASP A 110 6.45 9.77 20.72
C ASP A 110 7.16 9.53 19.37
N ASP A 111 7.56 10.62 18.72
CA ASP A 111 8.26 10.66 17.42
C ASP A 111 9.58 9.87 17.43
N GLN A 112 10.13 9.57 18.60
CA GLN A 112 11.37 8.80 18.73
C GLN A 112 11.18 7.31 18.44
N ASN A 113 9.93 6.84 18.32
CA ASN A 113 9.62 5.41 18.20
C ASN A 113 9.30 4.91 16.79
N ILE A 114 9.32 5.73 15.72
CA ILE A 114 9.11 5.23 14.36
C ILE A 114 10.11 4.11 14.03
N HIS A 115 11.35 4.23 14.44
CA HIS A 115 12.37 3.19 14.27
C HIS A 115 12.12 1.94 15.11
N SER A 116 11.47 2.05 16.27
CA SER A 116 11.07 0.89 17.08
C SER A 116 9.88 0.14 16.50
N TYR A 117 9.04 0.81 15.67
CA TYR A 117 7.95 0.17 14.95
C TYR A 117 8.42 -0.62 13.73
N ILE A 118 9.52 -0.21 13.13
CA ILE A 118 10.07 -0.82 11.90
C ILE A 118 11.30 -1.67 12.20
N GLY A 119 11.96 -1.46 13.33
CA GLY A 119 13.25 -2.07 13.65
C GLY A 119 13.29 -2.82 14.96
N LYS A 120 13.90 -3.93 14.88
CA LYS A 120 14.47 -4.81 15.91
C LYS A 120 14.11 -4.52 17.38
N GLY A 121 13.22 -5.37 17.94
CA GLY A 121 13.64 -5.86 19.24
C GLY A 121 12.97 -5.26 20.45
N THR A 122 11.64 -5.02 20.42
CA THR A 122 10.93 -5.10 21.69
C THR A 122 10.55 -6.57 21.96
N PRO A 123 10.65 -7.08 23.21
CA PRO A 123 10.27 -8.45 23.55
C PRO A 123 8.82 -8.82 23.16
N GLU A 124 7.94 -7.84 23.02
CA GLU A 124 6.57 -7.99 22.58
C GLU A 124 6.44 -8.33 21.07
N TYR A 125 7.44 -8.05 20.27
CA TYR A 125 7.53 -8.44 18.86
C TYR A 125 7.65 -9.96 18.65
N LYS A 126 7.89 -10.71 19.72
CA LYS A 126 7.91 -12.20 19.69
C LYS A 126 6.52 -12.81 19.51
N LYS A 127 5.42 -12.07 19.73
CA LYS A 127 4.09 -12.48 19.28
C LYS A 127 3.93 -12.06 17.83
N ARG A 128 4.21 -12.98 16.94
CA ARG A 128 4.30 -12.80 15.50
C ARG A 128 3.14 -11.99 14.91
N PRO A 129 3.41 -10.86 14.29
CA PRO A 129 2.42 -10.13 13.51
C PRO A 129 2.01 -11.00 12.32
N GLY A 130 0.81 -10.80 11.80
CA GLY A 130 0.14 -11.60 10.80
C GLY A 130 1.05 -12.24 9.76
N THR A 131 0.88 -13.54 9.56
CA THR A 131 1.63 -14.33 8.58
C THR A 131 0.98 -14.24 7.21
N ILE A 132 1.79 -14.32 6.18
CA ILE A 132 1.34 -14.48 4.79
C ILE A 132 1.88 -15.78 4.22
N ASN A 133 1.18 -16.32 3.23
CA ASN A 133 1.65 -17.47 2.46
C ASN A 133 1.51 -17.21 0.95
N ALA A 134 2.17 -18.05 0.15
CA ALA A 134 2.21 -17.86 -1.30
C ALA A 134 0.83 -17.96 -1.95
N SER A 135 -0.11 -18.73 -1.40
CA SER A 135 -1.46 -18.84 -1.93
C SER A 135 -2.24 -17.56 -1.70
N SER A 136 -2.26 -17.04 -0.46
CA SER A 136 -2.94 -15.77 -0.14
C SER A 136 -2.39 -14.59 -0.95
N VAL A 137 -1.07 -14.54 -1.16
CA VAL A 137 -0.46 -13.52 -2.01
C VAL A 137 -0.89 -13.68 -3.48
N SER A 138 -0.91 -14.91 -3.99
CA SER A 138 -1.36 -15.20 -5.35
C SER A 138 -2.81 -14.80 -5.58
N ASP A 139 -3.70 -15.14 -4.64
CA ASP A 139 -5.14 -14.84 -4.73
C ASP A 139 -5.42 -13.33 -4.77
N VAL A 140 -4.67 -12.55 -3.99
CA VAL A 140 -4.84 -11.09 -3.94
C VAL A 140 -4.16 -10.39 -5.11
N SER A 141 -3.00 -10.88 -5.54
CA SER A 141 -2.17 -10.19 -6.54
C SER A 141 -2.45 -10.59 -7.97
N GLY A 142 -3.05 -11.77 -8.18
CA GLY A 142 -3.13 -12.39 -9.50
C GLY A 142 -1.77 -12.93 -10.03
N ILE A 143 -0.69 -12.79 -9.25
CA ILE A 143 0.63 -13.33 -9.61
C ILE A 143 0.61 -14.85 -9.41
N PRO A 144 1.10 -15.64 -10.38
CA PRO A 144 1.11 -17.09 -10.25
C PRO A 144 1.82 -17.56 -8.98
N ARG A 145 1.23 -18.52 -8.26
CA ARG A 145 1.72 -19.03 -6.96
C ARG A 145 3.20 -19.41 -6.97
N ALA A 146 3.67 -20.06 -8.04
CA ALA A 146 5.09 -20.41 -8.18
C ALA A 146 6.00 -19.17 -8.20
N THR A 147 5.56 -18.08 -8.83
CA THR A 147 6.27 -16.79 -8.81
C THR A 147 6.23 -16.18 -7.41
N CYS A 148 5.08 -16.22 -6.72
CA CYS A 148 4.97 -15.75 -5.34
C CYS A 148 5.95 -16.49 -4.41
N ILE A 149 6.07 -17.82 -4.51
CA ILE A 149 7.02 -18.61 -3.71
C ILE A 149 8.45 -18.09 -3.93
N ARG A 150 8.88 -17.96 -5.20
CA ARG A 150 10.22 -17.48 -5.53
C ARG A 150 10.48 -16.06 -5.04
N LYS A 151 9.49 -15.17 -5.16
CA LYS A 151 9.59 -13.78 -4.70
C LYS A 151 9.64 -13.69 -3.16
N LEU A 152 8.83 -14.45 -2.45
CA LEU A 152 8.87 -14.53 -0.99
C LEU A 152 10.24 -15.06 -0.50
N GLN A 153 10.80 -16.08 -1.15
CA GLN A 153 12.15 -16.56 -0.84
C GLN A 153 13.20 -15.48 -1.08
N LYS A 154 13.04 -14.65 -2.12
CA LYS A 154 13.94 -13.52 -2.36
C LYS A 154 13.83 -12.47 -1.25
N LEU A 155 12.63 -12.17 -0.76
CA LEU A 155 12.42 -11.25 0.38
C LEU A 155 13.06 -11.78 1.68
N VAL A 156 12.99 -13.09 1.91
CA VAL A 156 13.71 -13.72 3.05
C VAL A 156 15.22 -13.55 2.89
N LYS A 157 15.77 -13.78 1.69
CA LYS A 157 17.21 -13.56 1.43
C LYS A 157 17.66 -12.11 1.59
N LEU A 158 16.75 -11.16 1.35
CA LEU A 158 17.00 -9.72 1.56
C LEU A 158 16.84 -9.29 3.03
N GLY A 159 16.46 -10.22 3.94
CA GLY A 159 16.22 -9.92 5.34
C GLY A 159 14.94 -9.11 5.59
N MET A 160 14.04 -9.03 4.61
CA MET A 160 12.77 -8.31 4.74
C MET A 160 11.64 -9.17 5.31
N LEU A 161 11.76 -10.48 5.23
CA LEU A 161 10.84 -11.46 5.81
C LEU A 161 11.59 -12.56 6.53
N ASP A 162 10.98 -13.10 7.58
CA ASP A 162 11.39 -14.33 8.20
C ASP A 162 10.55 -15.50 7.69
N LYS A 163 11.16 -16.67 7.52
CA LYS A 163 10.47 -17.88 7.12
C LYS A 163 10.33 -18.83 8.32
N GLU A 164 9.09 -19.21 8.59
CA GLU A 164 8.82 -20.35 9.47
C GLU A 164 8.62 -21.62 8.68
N VAL A 165 9.16 -22.69 9.21
CA VAL A 165 8.82 -24.05 8.80
C VAL A 165 7.86 -24.58 9.88
N ASN A 166 6.59 -24.71 9.56
CA ASN A 166 5.67 -25.46 10.41
C ASN A 166 6.14 -26.92 10.42
N THR A 167 6.69 -27.35 11.52
CA THR A 167 6.93 -28.77 11.80
C THR A 167 5.65 -29.45 12.22
#